data_435e9dce1d5eb0eb53e8117e46f4032e
#
_entry.id   435e9dce1d5eb0eb53e8117e46f4032e
#
_cell.length_a   1.000
_cell.length_b   1.000
_cell.length_c   1.000
_cell.angle_alpha   90.00
_cell.angle_beta   90.00
_cell.angle_gamma   90.00
#
_symmetry.space_group_name_H-M   'P 1'
#
loop_
_entity.id
_entity.type
_entity.pdbx_description
1 polymer ?
#
loop_
_entity_poly.entity_id
_entity_poly.type
_entity_poly.pdbx_seq_one_letter_code
_entity_poly.pdbx_strand_id
1 'polypeptide(L)'
;MWYQKFDTYIRGLGFTRSKKDHYVYFKLIGDRVIYLVLYADDMLLIGNDKEIIQDLKTQLFSKFDMKDLGAANYILGMEIKRDQAKRTLWLNQRKYVETILQRFNMQDSKPVNVPIPVGVKLSAE
;
A
#
# COMPACT_ATOMS: atom_id res chain seq x y z
N MET A 1 10.93 -11.71 18.60
CA MET A 1 9.87 -11.57 17.59
C MET A 1 10.46 -10.98 16.30
N TRP A 2 9.97 -11.38 15.13
CA TRP A 2 10.49 -10.93 13.81
C TRP A 2 10.52 -9.40 13.69
N TYR A 3 9.40 -8.74 14.01
CA TYR A 3 9.26 -7.29 13.94
C TYR A 3 10.34 -6.51 14.72
N GLN A 4 10.70 -6.96 15.92
CA GLN A 4 11.74 -6.29 16.71
C GLN A 4 13.12 -6.37 16.05
N LYS A 5 13.45 -7.54 15.46
CA LYS A 5 14.70 -7.71 14.70
C LYS A 5 14.72 -6.80 13.47
N PHE A 6 13.57 -6.69 12.78
CA PHE A 6 13.40 -5.83 11.64
C PHE A 6 13.52 -4.35 12.01
N ASP A 7 12.80 -3.88 13.04
CA ASP A 7 12.84 -2.48 13.51
C ASP A 7 14.26 -2.08 13.88
N THR A 8 14.97 -2.93 14.66
CA THR A 8 16.36 -2.70 15.06
C THR A 8 17.28 -2.60 13.84
N TYR A 9 17.12 -3.49 12.86
CA TYR A 9 17.95 -3.51 11.67
C TYR A 9 17.71 -2.27 10.79
N ILE A 10 16.46 -1.94 10.48
CA ILE A 10 16.10 -0.80 9.64
C ILE A 10 16.54 0.52 10.26
N ARG A 11 16.36 0.68 11.56
CA ARG A 11 16.86 1.87 12.28
C ARG A 11 18.38 1.93 12.30
N GLY A 12 19.06 0.79 12.38
CA GLY A 12 20.51 0.69 12.21
C GLY A 12 21.02 1.13 10.83
N LEU A 13 20.19 1.01 9.78
CA LEU A 13 20.46 1.53 8.45
C LEU A 13 20.17 3.04 8.32
N GLY A 14 19.80 3.73 9.40
CA GLY A 14 19.55 5.17 9.42
C GLY A 14 18.10 5.57 9.07
N PHE A 15 17.16 4.62 9.08
CA PHE A 15 15.75 4.94 8.93
C PHE A 15 15.15 5.50 10.23
N THR A 16 14.25 6.45 10.07
CA THR A 16 13.41 6.98 11.13
C THR A 16 12.05 6.35 11.06
N ARG A 17 11.56 5.82 12.18
CA ARG A 17 10.20 5.29 12.29
C ARG A 17 9.20 6.45 12.49
N SER A 18 8.11 6.44 11.76
CA SER A 18 7.06 7.44 11.89
C SER A 18 6.40 7.38 13.29
N LYS A 19 6.11 8.56 13.84
CA LYS A 19 5.37 8.70 15.11
C LYS A 19 3.86 8.47 14.94
N LYS A 20 3.33 8.65 13.73
CA LYS A 20 1.90 8.52 13.43
C LYS A 20 1.50 7.09 13.10
N ASP A 21 2.37 6.40 12.37
CA ASP A 21 2.19 5.00 12.02
C ASP A 21 3.52 4.27 12.22
N HIS A 22 3.56 3.35 13.16
CA HIS A 22 4.76 2.63 13.54
C HIS A 22 5.22 1.60 12.49
N TYR A 23 4.43 1.34 11.46
CA TYR A 23 4.79 0.46 10.35
C TYR A 23 5.37 1.23 9.15
N VAL A 24 5.48 2.56 9.27
CA VAL A 24 6.08 3.43 8.26
C VAL A 24 7.45 3.90 8.73
N TYR A 25 8.45 3.68 7.87
CA TYR A 25 9.82 4.14 8.05
C TYR A 25 10.21 5.02 6.89
N PHE A 26 11.09 5.98 7.12
CA PHE A 26 11.61 6.84 6.06
C PHE A 26 13.06 7.20 6.31
N LYS A 27 13.79 7.48 5.22
CA LYS A 27 15.16 7.96 5.25
C LYS A 27 15.33 9.04 4.20
N LEU A 28 16.01 10.13 4.58
CA LEU A 28 16.39 11.22 3.70
C LEU A 28 17.90 11.15 3.45
N ILE A 29 18.33 11.27 2.19
CA ILE A 29 19.73 11.27 1.78
C ILE A 29 19.90 12.42 0.78
N GLY A 30 20.26 13.61 1.28
CA GLY A 30 20.22 14.84 0.49
C GLY A 30 18.80 15.18 0.04
N ASP A 31 18.58 15.28 -1.27
CA ASP A 31 17.28 15.49 -1.93
C ASP A 31 16.51 14.19 -2.25
N ARG A 32 17.11 13.05 -1.90
CA ARG A 32 16.51 11.71 -2.12
C ARG A 32 15.78 11.24 -0.89
N VAL A 33 14.62 10.65 -1.11
CA VAL A 33 13.77 10.08 -0.06
C VAL A 33 13.41 8.64 -0.36
N ILE A 34 13.42 7.82 0.67
CA ILE A 34 12.87 6.47 0.61
C ILE A 34 11.95 6.22 1.80
N TYR A 35 10.75 5.72 1.50
CA TYR A 35 9.79 5.21 2.47
C TYR A 35 9.75 3.69 2.40
N LEU A 36 9.59 3.10 3.56
CA LEU A 36 9.35 1.67 3.73
C LEU A 36 8.08 1.52 4.57
N VAL A 37 7.10 0.81 4.02
CA VAL A 37 5.82 0.56 4.67
C VAL A 37 5.65 -0.94 4.84
N LEU A 38 5.37 -1.37 6.08
CA LEU A 38 5.03 -2.75 6.39
C LEU A 38 3.51 -2.90 6.51
N TYR A 39 2.97 -3.94 5.90
CA TYR A 39 1.58 -4.31 6.07
C TYR A 39 1.41 -5.82 6.05
N ALA A 40 1.02 -6.39 7.18
CA ALA A 40 1.00 -7.84 7.37
C ALA A 40 2.33 -8.48 6.94
N ASP A 41 2.32 -9.30 5.90
CA ASP A 41 3.50 -9.98 5.35
C ASP A 41 4.11 -9.23 4.16
N ASP A 42 3.50 -8.10 3.76
CA ASP A 42 3.96 -7.31 2.62
C ASP A 42 4.83 -6.13 3.04
N MET A 43 5.80 -5.79 2.19
CA MET A 43 6.63 -4.61 2.32
C MET A 43 6.59 -3.79 1.03
N LEU A 44 6.31 -2.50 1.16
CA LEU A 44 6.33 -1.56 0.06
C LEU A 44 7.50 -0.59 0.21
N LEU A 45 8.34 -0.50 -0.82
CA LEU A 45 9.40 0.49 -0.93
C LEU A 45 9.00 1.57 -1.92
N ILE A 46 9.07 2.84 -1.50
CA ILE A 46 8.70 4.01 -2.30
C ILE A 46 9.84 5.01 -2.23
N GLY A 47 10.33 5.45 -3.37
CA GLY A 47 11.41 6.44 -3.41
C GLY A 47 11.50 7.12 -4.76
N ASN A 48 12.22 8.23 -4.80
CA ASN A 48 12.49 9.00 -6.01
C ASN A 48 13.80 8.59 -6.70
N ASP A 49 14.53 7.62 -6.13
CA ASP A 49 15.78 7.11 -6.67
C ASP A 49 15.76 5.56 -6.70
N LYS A 50 15.97 4.99 -7.89
CA LYS A 50 15.93 3.53 -8.10
C LYS A 50 17.15 2.82 -7.51
N GLU A 51 18.30 3.47 -7.50
CA GLU A 51 19.55 2.87 -6.98
C GLU A 51 19.44 2.65 -5.48
N ILE A 52 18.95 3.67 -4.74
CA ILE A 52 18.74 3.56 -3.29
C ILE A 52 17.73 2.45 -2.95
N ILE A 53 16.66 2.32 -3.76
CA ILE A 53 15.68 1.24 -3.57
C ILE A 53 16.35 -0.11 -3.80
N GLN A 54 17.18 -0.24 -4.83
CA GLN A 54 17.87 -1.50 -5.14
C GLN A 54 18.91 -1.87 -4.08
N ASP A 55 19.67 -0.90 -3.58
CA ASP A 55 20.62 -1.10 -2.49
C ASP A 55 19.93 -1.56 -1.21
N LEU A 56 18.79 -0.94 -0.88
CA LEU A 56 18.00 -1.35 0.27
C LEU A 56 17.46 -2.77 0.10
N LYS A 57 16.97 -3.14 -1.09
CA LYS A 57 16.53 -4.51 -1.38
C LYS A 57 17.66 -5.51 -1.14
N THR A 58 18.86 -5.23 -1.65
CA THR A 58 20.03 -6.09 -1.47
C THR A 58 20.37 -6.29 0.01
N GLN A 59 20.33 -5.22 0.81
CA GLN A 59 20.58 -5.28 2.25
C GLN A 59 19.50 -6.08 2.99
N LEU A 60 18.22 -5.90 2.63
CA LEU A 60 17.12 -6.64 3.23
C LEU A 60 17.19 -8.13 2.90
N PHE A 61 17.46 -8.50 1.64
CA PHE A 61 17.57 -9.90 1.22
C PHE A 61 18.78 -10.63 1.85
N SER A 62 19.85 -9.90 2.16
CA SER A 62 20.98 -10.49 2.88
C SER A 62 20.66 -10.83 4.33
N LYS A 63 19.63 -10.22 4.91
CA LYS A 63 19.30 -10.32 6.33
C LYS A 63 18.00 -11.08 6.61
N PHE A 64 17.06 -11.05 5.70
CA PHE A 64 15.74 -11.65 5.85
C PHE A 64 15.41 -12.51 4.63
N ASP A 65 14.73 -13.62 4.89
CA ASP A 65 14.16 -14.45 3.81
C ASP A 65 12.94 -13.73 3.21
N MET A 66 13.12 -13.17 2.03
CA MET A 66 12.14 -12.30 1.37
C MET A 66 12.11 -12.59 -0.14
N LYS A 67 10.99 -12.28 -0.77
CA LYS A 67 10.82 -12.38 -2.22
C LYS A 67 10.54 -11.00 -2.81
N ASP A 68 11.27 -10.63 -3.88
CA ASP A 68 10.96 -9.43 -4.65
C ASP A 68 9.79 -9.72 -5.60
N LEU A 69 8.69 -9.00 -5.41
CA LEU A 69 7.50 -9.09 -6.24
C LEU A 69 7.53 -8.08 -7.41
N GLY A 70 8.62 -7.31 -7.53
CA GLY A 70 8.77 -6.30 -8.57
C GLY A 70 8.01 -5.00 -8.29
N ALA A 71 7.57 -4.33 -9.35
CA ALA A 71 6.81 -3.09 -9.21
C ALA A 71 5.43 -3.36 -8.61
N ALA A 72 5.06 -2.58 -7.59
CA ALA A 72 3.77 -2.74 -6.94
C ALA A 72 2.63 -2.38 -7.90
N ASN A 73 1.79 -3.36 -8.21
CA ASN A 73 0.58 -3.21 -9.03
C ASN A 73 -0.70 -3.33 -8.21
N TYR A 74 -0.59 -3.90 -7.02
CA TYR A 74 -1.72 -4.12 -6.12
C TYR A 74 -1.23 -4.13 -4.68
N ILE A 75 -1.86 -3.35 -3.81
CA ILE A 75 -1.57 -3.32 -2.37
C ILE A 75 -2.80 -2.86 -1.59
N LEU A 76 -3.04 -3.43 -0.41
CA LEU A 76 -4.14 -3.05 0.50
C LEU A 76 -5.53 -3.06 -0.17
N GLY A 77 -5.76 -3.99 -1.10
CA GLY A 77 -7.01 -4.04 -1.86
C GLY A 77 -7.13 -2.98 -2.96
N MET A 78 -6.07 -2.22 -3.22
CA MET A 78 -6.03 -1.19 -4.27
C MET A 78 -5.14 -1.60 -5.43
N GLU A 79 -5.61 -1.38 -6.64
CA GLU A 79 -4.82 -1.49 -7.86
C GLU A 79 -4.01 -0.20 -8.07
N ILE A 80 -2.73 -0.36 -8.42
CA ILE A 80 -1.81 0.75 -8.71
C ILE A 80 -1.46 0.72 -10.19
N LYS A 81 -1.78 1.78 -10.90
CA LYS A 81 -1.33 2.02 -12.29
C LYS A 81 -0.42 3.23 -12.34
N ARG A 82 0.67 3.14 -13.10
CA ARG A 82 1.64 4.23 -13.26
C ARG A 82 1.93 4.51 -14.71
N ASP A 83 1.95 5.79 -15.02
CA ASP A 83 2.53 6.31 -16.26
C ASP A 83 3.72 7.20 -15.87
N GLN A 84 4.93 6.66 -16.02
CA GLN A 84 6.16 7.38 -15.66
C GLN A 84 6.42 8.57 -16.59
N ALA A 85 6.03 8.48 -17.87
CA ALA A 85 6.22 9.55 -18.83
C ALA A 85 5.34 10.76 -18.48
N LYS A 86 4.10 10.51 -18.07
CA LYS A 86 3.16 11.54 -17.61
C LYS A 86 3.28 11.88 -16.14
N ARG A 87 4.18 11.21 -15.40
CA ARG A 87 4.33 11.35 -13.94
C ARG A 87 2.99 11.19 -13.19
N THR A 88 2.16 10.26 -13.65
CA THR A 88 0.81 10.05 -13.12
C THR A 88 0.72 8.68 -12.44
N LEU A 89 0.04 8.65 -11.32
CA LEU A 89 -0.27 7.44 -10.58
C LEU A 89 -1.78 7.40 -10.33
N TRP A 90 -2.39 6.26 -10.64
CA TRP A 90 -3.79 5.99 -10.36
C TRP A 90 -3.90 4.90 -9.29
N LEU A 91 -4.74 5.16 -8.30
CA LEU A 91 -5.18 4.18 -7.31
C LEU A 91 -6.66 3.92 -7.53
N ASN A 92 -7.07 2.66 -7.59
CA ASN A 92 -8.47 2.30 -7.68
C ASN A 92 -8.80 1.07 -6.84
N GLN A 93 -10.06 0.94 -6.46
CA GLN A 93 -10.61 -0.18 -5.69
C GLN A 93 -11.64 -0.97 -6.48
N ARG A 94 -11.56 -0.97 -7.81
CA ARG A 94 -12.55 -1.60 -8.68
C ARG A 94 -12.83 -3.05 -8.30
N LYS A 95 -11.80 -3.86 -8.14
CA LYS A 95 -11.96 -5.28 -7.73
C LYS A 95 -12.64 -5.42 -6.38
N TYR A 96 -12.35 -4.52 -5.44
CA TYR A 96 -12.99 -4.54 -4.14
C TYR A 96 -14.48 -4.20 -4.25
N VAL A 97 -14.83 -3.18 -5.02
CA VAL A 97 -16.24 -2.82 -5.30
C VAL A 97 -16.96 -3.98 -5.97
N GLU A 98 -16.39 -4.59 -7.01
CA GLU A 98 -16.96 -5.76 -7.68
C GLU A 98 -17.19 -6.91 -6.71
N THR A 99 -16.24 -7.18 -5.81
CA THR A 99 -16.38 -8.22 -4.78
C THR A 99 -17.54 -7.92 -3.81
N ILE A 100 -17.70 -6.66 -3.39
CA ILE A 100 -18.83 -6.26 -2.54
C ILE A 100 -20.16 -6.46 -3.28
N LEU A 101 -20.26 -5.99 -4.51
CA LEU A 101 -21.48 -6.13 -5.30
C LEU A 101 -21.86 -7.62 -5.47
N GLN A 102 -20.90 -8.48 -5.77
CA GLN A 102 -21.12 -9.94 -5.86
C GLN A 102 -21.58 -10.52 -4.52
N ARG A 103 -20.96 -10.13 -3.42
CA ARG A 103 -21.30 -10.62 -2.07
C ARG A 103 -22.75 -10.33 -1.68
N PHE A 104 -23.29 -9.23 -2.17
CA PHE A 104 -24.66 -8.80 -1.89
C PHE A 104 -25.62 -9.05 -3.07
N ASN A 105 -25.21 -9.81 -4.10
CA ASN A 105 -25.98 -10.07 -5.33
C ASN A 105 -26.48 -8.78 -6.02
N MET A 106 -25.62 -7.75 -6.04
CA MET A 106 -25.94 -6.43 -6.58
C MET A 106 -25.12 -6.08 -7.84
N GLN A 107 -24.42 -7.03 -8.44
CA GLN A 107 -23.56 -6.82 -9.62
C GLN A 107 -24.33 -6.26 -10.82
N ASP A 108 -25.62 -6.63 -10.96
CA ASP A 108 -26.50 -6.16 -12.05
C ASP A 108 -27.40 -5.00 -11.63
N SER A 109 -27.17 -4.41 -10.46
CA SER A 109 -27.97 -3.31 -9.92
C SER A 109 -27.75 -2.04 -10.74
N LYS A 110 -28.84 -1.30 -10.99
CA LYS A 110 -28.74 0.01 -11.62
C LYS A 110 -28.18 1.03 -10.61
N PRO A 111 -27.22 1.89 -11.03
CA PRO A 111 -26.72 2.93 -10.17
C PRO A 111 -27.80 3.95 -9.83
N VAL A 112 -27.78 4.46 -8.60
CA VAL A 112 -28.66 5.54 -8.11
C VAL A 112 -27.80 6.69 -7.58
N ASN A 113 -28.28 7.93 -7.75
CA ASN A 113 -27.53 9.12 -7.37
C ASN A 113 -27.53 9.40 -5.86
N VAL A 114 -28.44 8.78 -5.11
CA VAL A 114 -28.59 8.98 -3.66
C VAL A 114 -28.64 7.61 -2.95
N PRO A 115 -28.01 7.47 -1.80
CA PRO A 115 -28.01 6.20 -1.05
C PRO A 115 -29.41 5.73 -0.64
N ILE A 116 -30.28 6.66 -0.26
CA ILE A 116 -31.66 6.42 0.13
C ILE A 116 -32.55 7.44 -0.59
N PRO A 117 -33.46 7.00 -1.44
CA PRO A 117 -34.44 7.90 -2.08
C PRO A 117 -35.35 8.56 -1.05
N VAL A 118 -35.82 9.79 -1.37
CA VAL A 118 -36.79 10.50 -0.52
C VAL A 118 -38.08 9.67 -0.38
N GLY A 119 -38.56 9.50 0.84
CA GLY A 119 -39.81 8.78 1.13
C GLY A 119 -39.65 7.30 1.48
N VAL A 120 -38.44 6.77 1.42
CA VAL A 120 -38.17 5.39 1.92
C VAL A 120 -38.27 5.38 3.43
N LYS A 121 -39.18 4.59 3.98
CA LYS A 121 -39.26 4.29 5.43
C LYS A 121 -38.54 2.97 5.67
N LEU A 122 -37.46 3.01 6.45
CA LEU A 122 -36.79 1.81 6.94
C LEU A 122 -37.44 1.39 8.25
N SER A 123 -37.93 0.16 8.33
CA SER A 123 -38.42 -0.47 9.57
C SER A 123 -37.53 -1.66 9.89
N ALA A 124 -37.23 -1.86 11.18
CA ALA A 124 -36.73 -3.13 11.67
C ALA A 124 -37.94 -4.07 11.85
N GLU A 125 -37.96 -5.20 11.15
CA GLU A 125 -38.83 -6.31 11.45
C GLU A 125 -38.23 -7.18 12.55
#